data_4f27e5445fa2ad3c3b525428a5473789
#
_entry.id   4f27e5445fa2ad3c3b525428a5473789
#
_cell.length_a   1.000
_cell.length_b   1.000
_cell.length_c   1.000
_cell.angle_alpha   90.00
_cell.angle_beta   90.00
_cell.angle_gamma   90.00
#
_symmetry.space_group_name_H-M   'P 1'
#
loop_
_entity.id
_entity.type
_entity.pdbx_description
1 polymer ?
#
loop_
_entity_poly.entity_id
_entity_poly.type
_entity_poly.pdbx_seq_one_letter_code
_entity_poly.pdbx_strand_id
1 'polypeptide(L)'
;MSKKYDAGVKEYRDTYWTPEYVPLDTDLLACFKCTGQEGVPREEVAAAVAAESSTGTWSTVWSELLTDLEFYKGRCYRIEDVPGDPEAFYAFIAYPLDLFEEGSITNVLTSLVGNVFGFKALRHLRLEDIRFPIAFIKTCGGPPNGIVVERDRLNKYGRPLLGCTIKPKLGLSGKNYGRVVYECLRGGLDLTKDDENINSQPFQRWRERFEFVAEAVKLAQQETGEVKGHYLNCTATVSYTHLTLPTIYSV
;
A
#
# COMPACT_ATOMS: atom_id res chain seq x y z
N MET A 1 -6.26 -4.85 -46.39
CA MET A 1 -6.84 -3.52 -46.32
C MET A 1 -6.26 -2.83 -45.11
N SER A 2 -5.43 -1.79 -45.25
CA SER A 2 -4.89 -1.06 -44.12
C SER A 2 -6.06 -0.36 -43.42
N LYS A 3 -6.30 -0.70 -42.15
CA LYS A 3 -7.23 0.05 -41.30
C LYS A 3 -6.79 1.52 -41.32
N LYS A 4 -7.61 2.38 -41.89
CA LYS A 4 -7.43 3.83 -41.76
C LYS A 4 -7.70 4.15 -40.30
N TYR A 5 -6.66 4.43 -39.52
CA TYR A 5 -6.83 5.04 -38.22
C TYR A 5 -7.39 6.44 -38.43
N ASP A 6 -8.62 6.70 -38.03
CA ASP A 6 -9.08 8.06 -37.83
C ASP A 6 -8.20 8.66 -36.72
N ALA A 7 -7.62 9.82 -37.03
CA ALA A 7 -6.73 10.49 -36.12
C ALA A 7 -7.39 10.64 -34.73
N GLY A 8 -6.91 9.91 -33.74
CA GLY A 8 -7.29 10.09 -32.35
C GLY A 8 -8.00 8.92 -31.66
N VAL A 9 -8.34 7.81 -32.31
CA VAL A 9 -8.98 6.66 -31.64
C VAL A 9 -8.12 5.40 -31.83
N LYS A 10 -7.60 4.87 -30.72
CA LYS A 10 -6.88 3.60 -30.64
C LYS A 10 -7.77 2.56 -29.96
N GLU A 11 -8.03 1.44 -30.60
CA GLU A 11 -8.64 0.28 -29.94
C GLU A 11 -7.57 -0.41 -29.09
N TYR A 12 -7.75 -0.42 -27.78
CA TYR A 12 -6.77 -0.98 -26.82
C TYR A 12 -6.68 -2.51 -26.93
N ARG A 13 -7.81 -3.18 -27.23
CA ARG A 13 -7.82 -4.65 -27.36
C ARG A 13 -6.86 -5.19 -28.41
N ASP A 14 -6.60 -4.45 -29.49
CA ASP A 14 -5.68 -4.89 -30.55
C ASP A 14 -4.21 -4.97 -30.06
N THR A 15 -3.88 -4.30 -28.95
CA THR A 15 -2.51 -4.24 -28.43
C THR A 15 -2.36 -4.88 -27.04
N TYR A 16 -3.34 -4.71 -26.16
CA TYR A 16 -3.23 -5.03 -24.74
C TYR A 16 -4.11 -6.23 -24.30
N TRP A 17 -5.04 -6.70 -25.14
CA TRP A 17 -5.74 -7.96 -24.95
C TRP A 17 -4.90 -9.09 -25.55
N THR A 18 -4.33 -9.95 -24.73
CA THR A 18 -3.36 -10.98 -25.09
C THR A 18 -3.71 -12.32 -24.42
N PRO A 19 -4.83 -12.95 -24.79
CA PRO A 19 -5.32 -14.17 -24.12
C PRO A 19 -4.36 -15.37 -24.25
N GLU A 20 -3.44 -15.35 -25.21
CA GLU A 20 -2.40 -16.36 -25.40
C GLU A 20 -1.19 -16.14 -24.48
N TYR A 21 -1.11 -15.00 -23.78
CA TYR A 21 0.04 -14.72 -22.91
C TYR A 21 0.01 -15.58 -21.66
N VAL A 22 1.12 -16.24 -21.39
CA VAL A 22 1.36 -16.98 -20.15
C VAL A 22 2.20 -16.10 -19.22
N PRO A 23 1.65 -15.67 -18.07
CA PRO A 23 2.40 -14.84 -17.13
C PRO A 23 3.69 -15.48 -16.68
N LEU A 24 4.74 -14.68 -16.58
CA LEU A 24 6.06 -15.10 -16.10
C LEU A 24 6.13 -14.99 -14.58
N ASP A 25 7.02 -15.74 -13.95
CA ASP A 25 7.29 -15.64 -12.50
C ASP A 25 7.88 -14.27 -12.10
N THR A 26 8.32 -13.49 -13.09
CA THR A 26 8.84 -12.13 -12.92
C THR A 26 7.80 -11.06 -13.12
N ASP A 27 6.58 -11.40 -13.57
CA ASP A 27 5.54 -10.40 -13.77
C ASP A 27 4.87 -10.02 -12.45
N LEU A 28 4.53 -8.73 -12.33
CA LEU A 28 3.56 -8.29 -11.35
C LEU A 28 2.15 -8.56 -11.91
N LEU A 29 1.33 -9.30 -11.17
CA LEU A 29 -0.02 -9.64 -11.60
C LEU A 29 -1.04 -8.84 -10.82
N ALA A 30 -2.02 -8.25 -11.50
CA ALA A 30 -3.14 -7.57 -10.87
C ALA A 30 -4.47 -8.13 -11.34
N CYS A 31 -5.43 -8.18 -10.44
CA CYS A 31 -6.82 -8.52 -10.72
C CYS A 31 -7.71 -7.30 -10.47
N PHE A 32 -8.45 -6.91 -11.50
CA PHE A 32 -9.42 -5.81 -11.40
C PHE A 32 -10.83 -6.33 -11.62
N LYS A 33 -11.76 -5.90 -10.75
CA LYS A 33 -13.18 -6.01 -11.03
C LYS A 33 -13.61 -4.79 -11.85
N CYS A 34 -14.11 -5.03 -13.05
CA CYS A 34 -14.47 -4.01 -14.03
C CYS A 34 -15.97 -4.07 -14.36
N THR A 35 -16.58 -2.90 -14.57
CA THR A 35 -17.87 -2.76 -15.24
C THR A 35 -17.67 -1.75 -16.37
N GLY A 36 -17.90 -2.18 -17.61
CA GLY A 36 -17.79 -1.35 -18.80
C GLY A 36 -18.97 -0.40 -18.98
N GLN A 37 -18.79 0.62 -19.83
CA GLN A 37 -19.88 1.41 -20.36
C GLN A 37 -20.72 0.57 -21.31
N GLU A 38 -21.99 0.94 -21.46
CA GLU A 38 -22.91 0.27 -22.37
C GLU A 38 -22.36 0.27 -23.81
N GLY A 39 -22.38 -0.90 -24.44
CA GLY A 39 -21.89 -1.09 -25.81
C GLY A 39 -20.38 -1.25 -25.97
N VAL A 40 -19.59 -1.15 -24.91
CA VAL A 40 -18.14 -1.37 -24.97
C VAL A 40 -17.83 -2.84 -24.66
N PRO A 41 -17.14 -3.59 -25.56
CA PRO A 41 -16.76 -4.98 -25.31
C PRO A 41 -15.87 -5.12 -24.06
N ARG A 42 -16.00 -6.22 -23.32
CA ARG A 42 -15.20 -6.50 -22.10
C ARG A 42 -13.72 -6.51 -22.37
N GLU A 43 -13.31 -7.05 -23.52
CA GLU A 43 -11.91 -7.11 -23.95
C GLU A 43 -11.34 -5.70 -24.17
N GLU A 44 -12.13 -4.79 -24.72
CA GLU A 44 -11.73 -3.39 -24.89
C GLU A 44 -11.58 -2.69 -23.53
N VAL A 45 -12.53 -2.90 -22.63
CA VAL A 45 -12.48 -2.35 -21.26
C VAL A 45 -11.27 -2.86 -20.50
N ALA A 46 -11.02 -4.16 -20.52
CA ALA A 46 -9.89 -4.78 -19.83
C ALA A 46 -8.53 -4.35 -20.43
N ALA A 47 -8.47 -4.28 -21.77
CA ALA A 47 -7.30 -3.78 -22.48
C ALA A 47 -7.03 -2.29 -22.20
N ALA A 48 -8.07 -1.49 -22.05
CA ALA A 48 -7.94 -0.09 -21.66
C ALA A 48 -7.36 0.05 -20.25
N VAL A 49 -7.74 -0.81 -19.29
CA VAL A 49 -7.12 -0.85 -17.95
C VAL A 49 -5.64 -1.21 -18.06
N ALA A 50 -5.29 -2.23 -18.83
CA ALA A 50 -3.89 -2.65 -19.03
C ALA A 50 -3.05 -1.55 -19.71
N ALA A 51 -3.63 -0.84 -20.66
CA ALA A 51 -2.99 0.24 -21.37
C ALA A 51 -2.69 1.42 -20.46
N GLU A 52 -3.70 1.94 -19.77
CA GLU A 52 -3.60 3.15 -18.94
C GLU A 52 -2.69 2.94 -17.73
N SER A 53 -2.64 1.73 -17.19
CA SER A 53 -1.75 1.37 -16.07
C SER A 53 -0.34 0.96 -16.50
N SER A 54 0.01 1.09 -17.78
CA SER A 54 1.34 0.77 -18.31
C SER A 54 1.82 1.80 -19.32
N THR A 55 1.81 1.47 -20.59
CA THR A 55 2.40 2.28 -21.70
C THR A 55 1.37 2.90 -22.61
N GLY A 56 0.08 2.68 -22.35
CA GLY A 56 -0.99 3.11 -23.26
C GLY A 56 -1.22 4.61 -23.25
N THR A 57 -1.61 5.09 -24.42
CA THR A 57 -2.16 6.42 -24.61
C THR A 57 -3.37 6.32 -25.54
N TRP A 58 -4.26 7.31 -25.49
CA TRP A 58 -5.50 7.32 -26.26
C TRP A 58 -5.30 7.52 -27.79
N SER A 59 -4.07 7.83 -28.22
CA SER A 59 -3.72 8.00 -29.63
C SER A 59 -2.37 7.35 -29.95
N THR A 60 -2.19 6.92 -31.19
CA THR A 60 -0.88 6.48 -31.67
C THR A 60 0.05 7.68 -31.80
N VAL A 61 1.24 7.58 -31.21
CA VAL A 61 2.28 8.61 -31.27
C VAL A 61 3.55 8.06 -31.91
N TRP A 62 4.25 8.88 -32.66
CA TRP A 62 5.48 8.48 -33.36
C TRP A 62 6.60 8.04 -32.40
N SER A 63 6.58 8.55 -31.17
CA SER A 63 7.56 8.21 -30.11
C SER A 63 7.44 6.76 -29.61
N GLU A 64 6.36 6.06 -29.90
CA GLU A 64 6.25 4.61 -29.65
C GLU A 64 7.34 3.83 -30.38
N LEU A 65 7.84 4.34 -31.50
CA LEU A 65 8.95 3.76 -32.27
C LEU A 65 10.32 3.89 -31.57
N LEU A 66 10.42 4.70 -30.52
CA LEU A 66 11.65 4.94 -29.77
C LEU A 66 11.78 4.03 -28.53
N THR A 67 10.80 3.18 -28.28
CA THR A 67 10.80 2.25 -27.13
C THR A 67 10.40 0.85 -27.60
N ASP A 68 10.74 -0.15 -26.78
CA ASP A 68 10.20 -1.50 -26.94
C ASP A 68 8.82 -1.59 -26.27
N LEU A 69 7.81 -1.09 -26.99
CA LEU A 69 6.43 -1.10 -26.51
C LEU A 69 5.95 -2.51 -26.21
N GLU A 70 6.37 -3.48 -27.02
CA GLU A 70 5.98 -4.89 -26.84
C GLU A 70 6.50 -5.43 -25.51
N PHE A 71 7.69 -5.07 -25.11
CA PHE A 71 8.25 -5.47 -23.82
C PHE A 71 7.52 -4.82 -22.63
N TYR A 72 7.32 -3.49 -22.69
CA TYR A 72 6.83 -2.70 -21.54
C TYR A 72 5.31 -2.66 -21.38
N LYS A 73 4.52 -3.15 -22.33
CA LYS A 73 3.06 -3.10 -22.24
C LYS A 73 2.50 -3.97 -21.13
N GLY A 74 1.44 -3.52 -20.46
CA GLY A 74 0.57 -4.38 -19.65
C GLY A 74 -0.20 -5.35 -20.55
N ARG A 75 -0.42 -6.58 -20.10
CA ARG A 75 -1.08 -7.64 -20.87
C ARG A 75 -2.29 -8.16 -20.13
N CYS A 76 -3.48 -7.84 -20.61
CA CYS A 76 -4.68 -8.50 -20.12
C CYS A 76 -4.76 -9.89 -20.75
N TYR A 77 -4.48 -10.90 -19.96
CA TYR A 77 -4.38 -12.28 -20.45
C TYR A 77 -5.60 -13.16 -20.13
N ARG A 78 -6.49 -12.68 -19.25
CA ARG A 78 -7.67 -13.45 -18.85
C ARG A 78 -8.80 -12.52 -18.40
N ILE A 79 -10.04 -12.91 -18.76
CA ILE A 79 -11.27 -12.29 -18.28
C ILE A 79 -12.15 -13.40 -17.71
N GLU A 80 -12.77 -13.17 -16.56
CA GLU A 80 -13.69 -14.11 -15.92
C GLU A 80 -14.97 -13.40 -15.46
N ASP A 81 -16.08 -14.12 -15.43
CA ASP A 81 -17.35 -13.60 -14.93
C ASP A 81 -17.30 -13.44 -13.40
N VAL A 82 -17.99 -12.41 -12.90
CA VAL A 82 -18.20 -12.24 -11.46
C VAL A 82 -19.46 -13.01 -11.05
N PRO A 83 -19.37 -14.01 -10.15
CA PRO A 83 -20.53 -14.73 -9.69
C PRO A 83 -21.60 -13.81 -9.09
N GLY A 84 -22.81 -13.85 -9.62
CA GLY A 84 -23.96 -13.05 -9.16
C GLY A 84 -23.98 -11.60 -9.64
N ASP A 85 -23.05 -11.18 -10.50
CA ASP A 85 -22.98 -9.82 -11.06
C ASP A 85 -22.70 -9.89 -12.58
N PRO A 86 -23.74 -10.02 -13.41
CA PRO A 86 -23.58 -10.24 -14.86
C PRO A 86 -23.02 -9.02 -15.61
N GLU A 87 -23.07 -7.83 -15.01
CA GLU A 87 -22.52 -6.62 -15.63
C GLU A 87 -21.01 -6.46 -15.37
N ALA A 88 -20.49 -7.09 -14.31
CA ALA A 88 -19.09 -7.03 -13.95
C ALA A 88 -18.30 -8.26 -14.41
N PHE A 89 -17.00 -8.07 -14.55
CA PHE A 89 -16.06 -9.14 -14.85
C PHE A 89 -14.73 -8.87 -14.15
N TYR A 90 -13.95 -9.93 -13.96
CA TYR A 90 -12.56 -9.83 -13.51
C TYR A 90 -11.63 -9.75 -14.71
N ALA A 91 -10.75 -8.77 -14.73
CA ALA A 91 -9.66 -8.63 -15.68
C ALA A 91 -8.33 -8.96 -14.97
N PHE A 92 -7.59 -9.93 -15.50
CA PHE A 92 -6.29 -10.32 -15.00
C PHE A 92 -5.21 -9.77 -15.91
N ILE A 93 -4.32 -8.96 -15.35
CA ILE A 93 -3.32 -8.21 -16.11
C ILE A 93 -1.93 -8.54 -15.56
N ALA A 94 -1.01 -8.84 -16.47
CA ALA A 94 0.41 -9.03 -16.19
C ALA A 94 1.19 -7.79 -16.61
N TYR A 95 2.11 -7.36 -15.77
CA TYR A 95 2.98 -6.21 -16.01
C TYR A 95 4.44 -6.64 -15.88
N PRO A 96 5.30 -6.30 -16.84
CA PRO A 96 6.74 -6.48 -16.66
C PRO A 96 7.23 -5.68 -15.45
N LEU A 97 8.10 -6.30 -14.66
CA LEU A 97 8.55 -5.71 -13.39
C LEU A 97 9.29 -4.37 -13.58
N ASP A 98 9.97 -4.22 -14.71
CA ASP A 98 10.74 -3.01 -15.06
C ASP A 98 9.89 -1.73 -15.20
N LEU A 99 8.56 -1.85 -15.15
CA LEU A 99 7.66 -0.70 -15.10
C LEU A 99 7.62 -0.02 -13.73
N PHE A 100 8.12 -0.69 -12.69
CA PHE A 100 7.95 -0.23 -11.32
C PHE A 100 9.28 0.08 -10.65
N GLU A 101 9.28 1.16 -9.87
CA GLU A 101 10.42 1.54 -9.06
C GLU A 101 10.67 0.50 -7.96
N GLU A 102 11.91 0.05 -7.86
CA GLU A 102 12.34 -0.95 -6.88
C GLU A 102 12.04 -0.50 -5.44
N GLY A 103 11.40 -1.36 -4.66
CA GLY A 103 11.07 -1.10 -3.26
C GLY A 103 9.97 -0.05 -3.01
N SER A 104 9.31 0.44 -4.07
CA SER A 104 8.33 1.53 -3.99
C SER A 104 6.90 1.05 -4.22
N ILE A 105 6.20 0.69 -3.15
CA ILE A 105 4.75 0.38 -3.19
C ILE A 105 3.93 1.58 -3.66
N THR A 106 4.35 2.79 -3.32
CA THR A 106 3.66 4.00 -3.76
C THR A 106 3.71 4.17 -5.26
N ASN A 107 4.84 3.86 -5.91
CA ASN A 107 4.95 3.87 -7.36
C ASN A 107 4.04 2.81 -8.01
N VAL A 108 4.02 1.57 -7.49
CA VAL A 108 3.11 0.52 -7.96
C VAL A 108 1.66 0.98 -7.87
N LEU A 109 1.23 1.52 -6.72
CA LEU A 109 -0.14 1.99 -6.54
C LEU A 109 -0.47 3.18 -7.45
N THR A 110 0.45 4.10 -7.67
CA THR A 110 0.25 5.22 -8.61
C THR A 110 -0.01 4.72 -10.02
N SER A 111 0.70 3.68 -10.45
CA SER A 111 0.52 3.09 -11.78
C SER A 111 -0.80 2.31 -11.89
N LEU A 112 -1.10 1.44 -10.92
CA LEU A 112 -2.25 0.54 -10.99
C LEU A 112 -3.59 1.19 -10.61
N VAL A 113 -3.58 2.15 -9.68
CA VAL A 113 -4.79 2.80 -9.14
C VAL A 113 -4.77 4.32 -9.31
N GLY A 114 -4.08 4.80 -10.34
CA GLY A 114 -4.00 6.21 -10.72
C GLY A 114 -5.08 6.63 -11.71
N ASN A 115 -4.66 7.14 -12.85
CA ASN A 115 -5.52 7.73 -13.89
C ASN A 115 -6.59 6.77 -14.45
N VAL A 116 -6.35 5.48 -14.41
CA VAL A 116 -7.27 4.45 -14.94
C VAL A 116 -8.67 4.54 -14.33
N PHE A 117 -8.82 5.04 -13.12
CA PHE A 117 -10.12 5.24 -12.46
C PHE A 117 -10.96 6.35 -13.08
N GLY A 118 -10.36 7.23 -13.87
CA GLY A 118 -11.06 8.28 -14.63
C GLY A 118 -11.37 7.90 -16.08
N PHE A 119 -11.15 6.66 -16.48
CA PHE A 119 -11.23 6.25 -17.88
C PHE A 119 -12.68 6.14 -18.37
N LYS A 120 -12.99 6.75 -19.51
CA LYS A 120 -14.37 6.84 -20.03
C LYS A 120 -15.01 5.51 -20.42
N ALA A 121 -14.21 4.49 -20.75
CA ALA A 121 -14.72 3.17 -21.08
C ALA A 121 -15.23 2.39 -19.85
N LEU A 122 -14.91 2.86 -18.65
CA LEU A 122 -15.26 2.25 -17.38
C LEU A 122 -16.44 2.97 -16.71
N ARG A 123 -17.39 2.20 -16.17
CA ARG A 123 -18.42 2.67 -15.26
C ARG A 123 -18.00 2.45 -13.81
N HIS A 124 -17.43 1.28 -13.51
CA HIS A 124 -16.85 0.95 -12.22
C HIS A 124 -15.55 0.18 -12.39
N LEU A 125 -14.61 0.47 -11.52
CA LEU A 125 -13.32 -0.20 -11.43
C LEU A 125 -12.92 -0.41 -9.97
N ARG A 126 -12.43 -1.60 -9.62
CA ARG A 126 -11.85 -1.90 -8.32
C ARG A 126 -10.64 -2.81 -8.48
N LEU A 127 -9.54 -2.47 -7.86
CA LEU A 127 -8.42 -3.37 -7.69
C LEU A 127 -8.78 -4.41 -6.62
N GLU A 128 -8.74 -5.69 -6.97
CA GLU A 128 -9.12 -6.80 -6.08
C GLU A 128 -7.90 -7.46 -5.48
N ASP A 129 -6.86 -7.69 -6.28
CA ASP A 129 -5.67 -8.40 -5.84
C ASP A 129 -4.43 -7.97 -6.61
N ILE A 130 -3.26 -8.05 -5.95
CA ILE A 130 -1.95 -7.88 -6.56
C ILE A 130 -1.06 -9.03 -6.11
N ARG A 131 -0.40 -9.70 -7.06
CA ARG A 131 0.64 -10.69 -6.80
C ARG A 131 2.00 -10.12 -7.19
N PHE A 132 2.81 -9.87 -6.18
CA PHE A 132 4.17 -9.39 -6.37
C PHE A 132 5.12 -10.54 -6.67
N PRO A 133 5.96 -10.42 -7.71
CA PRO A 133 7.03 -11.40 -7.92
C PRO A 133 8.09 -11.31 -6.80
N ILE A 134 8.75 -12.44 -6.53
CA ILE A 134 9.77 -12.52 -5.48
C ILE A 134 10.89 -11.49 -5.71
N ALA A 135 11.22 -11.21 -6.98
CA ALA A 135 12.22 -10.21 -7.35
C ALA A 135 11.86 -8.82 -6.79
N PHE A 136 10.59 -8.39 -6.90
CA PHE A 136 10.14 -7.11 -6.32
C PHE A 136 10.15 -7.15 -4.79
N ILE A 137 9.66 -8.24 -4.18
CA ILE A 137 9.60 -8.35 -2.71
C ILE A 137 11.00 -8.21 -2.10
N LYS A 138 12.04 -8.75 -2.75
CA LYS A 138 13.43 -8.64 -2.31
C LYS A 138 13.99 -7.21 -2.34
N THR A 139 13.41 -6.31 -3.12
CA THR A 139 13.81 -4.90 -3.16
C THR A 139 13.23 -4.09 -2.00
N CYS A 140 12.18 -4.61 -1.35
CA CYS A 140 11.60 -3.99 -0.18
C CYS A 140 12.41 -4.36 1.07
N GLY A 141 12.84 -3.37 1.84
CA GLY A 141 13.61 -3.60 3.07
C GLY A 141 12.85 -4.35 4.16
N GLY A 142 11.53 -4.38 4.09
CA GLY A 142 10.67 -4.96 5.10
C GLY A 142 10.72 -4.23 6.45
N PRO A 143 10.16 -4.81 7.51
CA PRO A 143 10.29 -4.26 8.85
C PRO A 143 11.76 -4.38 9.32
N PRO A 144 12.30 -3.38 10.04
CA PRO A 144 13.68 -3.40 10.51
C PRO A 144 13.97 -4.57 11.45
N ASN A 145 12.95 -5.07 12.13
CA ASN A 145 13.02 -6.21 13.04
C ASN A 145 11.88 -7.19 12.78
N GLY A 146 12.14 -8.47 12.89
CA GLY A 146 11.12 -9.52 12.83
C GLY A 146 10.60 -9.90 14.22
N ILE A 147 9.67 -10.85 14.26
CA ILE A 147 9.01 -11.33 15.48
C ILE A 147 10.02 -11.80 16.54
N VAL A 148 11.10 -12.46 16.14
CA VAL A 148 12.12 -12.98 17.06
C VAL A 148 12.79 -11.81 17.79
N VAL A 149 13.24 -10.79 17.07
CA VAL A 149 13.89 -9.63 17.66
C VAL A 149 12.95 -8.85 18.59
N GLU A 150 11.67 -8.71 18.26
CA GLU A 150 10.69 -8.05 19.13
C GLU A 150 10.46 -8.86 20.42
N ARG A 151 10.42 -10.18 20.33
CA ARG A 151 10.33 -11.06 21.50
C ARG A 151 11.57 -10.98 22.37
N ASP A 152 12.75 -10.95 21.77
CA ASP A 152 14.03 -10.83 22.49
C ASP A 152 14.11 -9.48 23.22
N ARG A 153 13.71 -8.38 22.55
CA ARG A 153 13.69 -7.04 23.15
C ARG A 153 12.75 -6.93 24.34
N LEU A 154 11.56 -7.52 24.22
CA LEU A 154 10.55 -7.54 25.30
C LEU A 154 10.79 -8.64 26.33
N ASN A 155 11.70 -9.57 26.07
CA ASN A 155 11.92 -10.77 26.87
C ASN A 155 10.62 -11.57 27.13
N LYS A 156 9.83 -11.80 26.07
CA LYS A 156 8.53 -12.47 26.15
C LYS A 156 8.44 -13.62 25.14
N TYR A 157 8.33 -14.84 25.66
CA TYR A 157 8.30 -16.07 24.86
C TYR A 157 7.12 -16.93 25.24
N GLY A 158 6.72 -17.83 24.32
CA GLY A 158 5.74 -18.88 24.58
C GLY A 158 4.28 -18.43 24.73
N ARG A 159 3.99 -17.15 24.55
CA ARG A 159 2.64 -16.59 24.63
C ARG A 159 2.45 -15.40 23.67
N PRO A 160 1.21 -15.01 23.34
CA PRO A 160 0.93 -13.75 22.66
C PRO A 160 1.41 -12.56 23.50
N LEU A 161 1.82 -11.47 22.82
CA LEU A 161 2.03 -10.17 23.44
C LEU A 161 0.67 -9.54 23.71
N LEU A 162 0.50 -8.91 24.87
CA LEU A 162 -0.70 -8.20 25.26
C LEU A 162 -0.46 -6.70 25.12
N GLY A 163 -1.32 -6.04 24.35
CA GLY A 163 -1.23 -4.59 24.14
C GLY A 163 -2.57 -3.90 24.07
N CYS A 164 -2.59 -2.61 24.32
CA CYS A 164 -3.78 -1.78 24.10
C CYS A 164 -3.42 -0.46 23.43
N THR A 165 -4.40 0.11 22.72
CA THR A 165 -4.40 1.50 22.29
C THR A 165 -4.94 2.35 23.44
N ILE A 166 -4.25 3.45 23.76
CA ILE A 166 -4.66 4.35 24.84
C ILE A 166 -6.02 5.00 24.51
N LYS A 167 -6.91 4.98 25.49
CA LYS A 167 -8.24 5.60 25.42
C LYS A 167 -8.50 6.50 26.66
N PRO A 168 -9.24 7.61 26.49
CA PRO A 168 -9.76 8.16 25.26
C PRO A 168 -8.64 8.55 24.29
N LYS A 169 -8.86 8.34 22.98
CA LYS A 169 -7.82 8.55 21.95
C LYS A 169 -7.35 10.00 21.81
N LEU A 170 -8.21 10.95 22.14
CA LEU A 170 -7.97 12.40 22.08
C LEU A 170 -8.47 13.09 23.35
N GLY A 171 -7.88 14.26 23.67
CA GLY A 171 -8.32 15.12 24.77
C GLY A 171 -7.53 14.97 26.07
N LEU A 172 -6.71 13.94 26.24
CA LEU A 172 -5.83 13.82 27.41
C LEU A 172 -4.64 14.79 27.29
N SER A 173 -4.27 15.43 28.42
CA SER A 173 -2.96 16.11 28.51
C SER A 173 -1.83 15.10 28.46
N GLY A 174 -0.60 15.52 28.10
CA GLY A 174 0.58 14.64 28.07
C GLY A 174 0.80 13.91 29.39
N LYS A 175 0.66 14.61 30.51
CA LYS A 175 0.75 14.03 31.86
C LYS A 175 -0.30 12.95 32.15
N ASN A 176 -1.57 13.23 31.84
CA ASN A 176 -2.64 12.26 32.06
C ASN A 176 -2.52 11.06 31.09
N TYR A 177 -2.03 11.31 29.88
CA TYR A 177 -1.74 10.24 28.92
C TYR A 177 -0.66 9.29 29.46
N GLY A 178 0.46 9.82 29.94
CA GLY A 178 1.52 9.05 30.59
C GLY A 178 1.00 8.26 31.80
N ARG A 179 0.09 8.84 32.61
CA ARG A 179 -0.55 8.12 33.70
C ARG A 179 -1.35 6.90 33.23
N VAL A 180 -2.14 7.04 32.16
CA VAL A 180 -2.91 5.91 31.60
C VAL A 180 -1.95 4.85 31.06
N VAL A 181 -0.88 5.22 30.36
CA VAL A 181 0.16 4.31 29.91
C VAL A 181 0.74 3.53 31.09
N TYR A 182 1.12 4.21 32.17
CA TYR A 182 1.68 3.57 33.36
C TYR A 182 0.72 2.55 33.97
N GLU A 183 -0.56 2.92 34.19
CA GLU A 183 -1.56 2.03 34.79
C GLU A 183 -1.83 0.78 33.89
N CYS A 184 -1.87 0.97 32.58
CA CYS A 184 -2.01 -0.14 31.64
C CYS A 184 -0.83 -1.12 31.72
N LEU A 185 0.41 -0.61 31.74
CA LEU A 185 1.61 -1.44 31.75
C LEU A 185 1.84 -2.11 33.09
N ARG A 186 1.61 -1.42 34.23
CA ARG A 186 1.72 -2.05 35.54
C ARG A 186 0.61 -3.09 35.77
N GLY A 187 -0.56 -2.91 35.13
CA GLY A 187 -1.68 -3.85 35.16
C GLY A 187 -1.44 -5.15 34.37
N GLY A 188 -0.27 -5.34 33.76
CA GLY A 188 0.12 -6.61 33.12
C GLY A 188 0.21 -6.57 31.59
N LEU A 189 -0.06 -5.44 30.94
CA LEU A 189 0.17 -5.33 29.50
C LEU A 189 1.67 -5.29 29.18
N ASP A 190 2.05 -5.89 28.06
CA ASP A 190 3.42 -5.87 27.57
C ASP A 190 3.75 -4.58 26.86
N LEU A 191 2.75 -4.02 26.18
CA LEU A 191 2.89 -2.79 25.41
C LEU A 191 1.59 -1.96 25.39
N THR A 192 1.77 -0.66 25.11
CA THR A 192 0.69 0.25 24.77
C THR A 192 0.98 0.90 23.43
N LYS A 193 0.01 1.53 22.78
CA LYS A 193 0.24 2.27 21.55
C LYS A 193 -0.55 3.57 21.49
N ASP A 194 -0.02 4.56 20.79
CA ASP A 194 -0.75 5.72 20.34
C ASP A 194 -1.85 5.33 19.37
N ASP A 195 -2.98 6.03 19.40
CA ASP A 195 -3.99 5.96 18.36
C ASP A 195 -3.47 6.68 17.10
N GLU A 196 -3.90 6.24 15.91
CA GLU A 196 -3.50 6.85 14.64
C GLU A 196 -3.95 8.32 14.50
N ASN A 197 -4.94 8.73 15.29
CA ASN A 197 -5.47 10.10 15.29
C ASN A 197 -4.68 11.06 16.19
N ILE A 198 -3.86 10.57 17.13
CA ILE A 198 -3.10 11.44 18.00
C ILE A 198 -1.75 11.78 17.38
N ASN A 199 -1.46 13.07 17.31
CA ASN A 199 -0.20 13.57 16.79
C ASN A 199 0.31 14.71 17.70
N SER A 200 0.36 15.95 17.23
CA SER A 200 0.81 17.13 17.99
C SER A 200 -0.30 18.17 18.10
N GLN A 201 -1.43 17.78 18.68
CA GLN A 201 -2.57 18.68 18.86
C GLN A 201 -2.29 19.75 19.94
N PRO A 202 -3.07 20.86 19.96
CA PRO A 202 -2.91 21.92 20.95
C PRO A 202 -3.03 21.44 22.41
N PHE A 203 -3.87 20.46 22.70
CA PHE A 203 -4.06 19.91 24.03
C PHE A 203 -2.98 18.96 24.48
N GLN A 204 -2.17 18.44 23.51
CA GLN A 204 -1.10 17.49 23.81
C GLN A 204 -0.04 17.53 22.69
N ARG A 205 1.08 18.20 22.95
CA ARG A 205 2.21 18.23 22.03
C ARG A 205 2.96 16.90 22.08
N TRP A 206 3.42 16.40 20.93
CA TRP A 206 4.01 15.08 20.83
C TRP A 206 5.28 14.91 21.70
N ARG A 207 6.12 15.96 21.82
CA ARG A 207 7.31 15.92 22.69
C ARG A 207 6.95 15.76 24.15
N GLU A 208 6.00 16.55 24.63
CA GLU A 208 5.49 16.46 26.00
C GLU A 208 4.89 15.07 26.26
N ARG A 209 4.05 14.56 25.33
CA ARG A 209 3.51 13.20 25.44
C ARG A 209 4.63 12.15 25.53
N PHE A 210 5.64 12.27 24.64
CA PHE A 210 6.75 11.35 24.60
C PHE A 210 7.49 11.29 25.94
N GLU A 211 7.81 12.42 26.55
CA GLU A 211 8.51 12.51 27.83
C GLU A 211 7.71 11.80 28.95
N PHE A 212 6.43 12.09 29.09
CA PHE A 212 5.58 11.44 30.08
C PHE A 212 5.38 9.95 29.81
N VAL A 213 5.31 9.53 28.55
CA VAL A 213 5.20 8.11 28.19
C VAL A 213 6.50 7.37 28.49
N ALA A 214 7.66 7.96 28.18
CA ALA A 214 8.97 7.36 28.47
C ALA A 214 9.16 7.16 29.97
N GLU A 215 8.79 8.18 30.79
CA GLU A 215 8.79 8.07 32.25
C GLU A 215 7.82 6.96 32.74
N ALA A 216 6.61 6.92 32.20
CA ALA A 216 5.61 5.91 32.55
C ALA A 216 6.09 4.48 32.25
N VAL A 217 6.69 4.26 31.08
CA VAL A 217 7.27 2.96 30.72
C VAL A 217 8.39 2.58 31.71
N LYS A 218 9.31 3.50 32.00
CA LYS A 218 10.39 3.29 32.97
C LYS A 218 9.88 2.91 34.35
N LEU A 219 8.91 3.64 34.87
CA LEU A 219 8.30 3.37 36.19
C LEU A 219 7.60 2.01 36.21
N ALA A 220 6.83 1.68 35.17
CA ALA A 220 6.17 0.40 35.07
C ALA A 220 7.17 -0.78 35.02
N GLN A 221 8.28 -0.61 34.31
CA GLN A 221 9.36 -1.60 34.27
C GLN A 221 10.02 -1.78 35.66
N GLN A 222 10.24 -0.70 36.38
CA GLN A 222 10.82 -0.76 37.74
C GLN A 222 9.90 -1.49 38.72
N GLU A 223 8.60 -1.23 38.63
CA GLU A 223 7.61 -1.84 39.55
C GLU A 223 7.35 -3.31 39.21
N THR A 224 7.24 -3.66 37.93
CA THR A 224 6.88 -5.02 37.49
C THR A 224 8.08 -5.94 37.34
N GLY A 225 9.30 -5.42 37.21
CA GLY A 225 10.48 -6.18 36.86
C GLY A 225 10.48 -6.69 35.41
N GLU A 226 9.54 -6.25 34.59
CA GLU A 226 9.35 -6.70 33.20
C GLU A 226 9.71 -5.61 32.19
N VAL A 227 10.23 -6.01 31.04
CA VAL A 227 10.40 -5.09 29.91
C VAL A 227 9.01 -4.74 29.35
N LYS A 228 8.77 -3.47 29.16
CA LYS A 228 7.52 -2.89 28.64
C LYS A 228 7.81 -2.01 27.44
N GLY A 229 6.82 -1.83 26.56
CA GLY A 229 6.96 -1.04 25.35
C GLY A 229 5.80 -0.07 25.11
N HIS A 230 6.05 0.88 24.22
CA HIS A 230 5.03 1.77 23.70
C HIS A 230 5.28 2.10 22.23
N TYR A 231 4.26 1.93 21.38
CA TYR A 231 4.31 2.31 19.97
C TYR A 231 3.84 3.75 19.81
N LEU A 232 4.76 4.60 19.37
CA LEU A 232 4.49 6.00 19.09
C LEU A 232 3.91 6.20 17.69
N ASN A 233 2.93 7.09 17.55
CA ASN A 233 2.50 7.56 16.25
C ASN A 233 3.51 8.56 15.69
N CYS A 234 4.16 8.18 14.61
CA CYS A 234 5.16 8.99 13.90
C CYS A 234 4.60 9.64 12.62
N THR A 235 3.29 9.61 12.40
CA THR A 235 2.67 10.25 11.23
C THR A 235 2.93 11.75 11.26
N ALA A 236 3.58 12.28 10.23
CA ALA A 236 3.96 13.68 10.14
C ALA A 236 4.02 14.14 8.68
N THR A 237 4.19 15.46 8.46
CA THR A 237 4.50 15.98 7.13
C THR A 237 5.86 15.47 6.65
N VAL A 238 6.05 15.42 5.33
CA VAL A 238 7.31 14.95 4.72
C VAL A 238 8.53 15.67 5.30
N SER A 239 8.49 16.99 5.37
CA SER A 239 9.60 17.79 5.94
C SER A 239 9.93 17.39 7.37
N TYR A 240 8.92 17.16 8.19
CA TYR A 240 9.11 16.76 9.58
C TYR A 240 9.68 15.34 9.69
N THR A 241 9.13 14.40 8.93
CA THR A 241 9.57 13.00 8.92
C THR A 241 11.04 12.89 8.48
N HIS A 242 11.45 13.59 7.41
CA HIS A 242 12.81 13.51 6.90
C HIS A 242 13.82 14.27 7.76
N LEU A 243 13.42 15.34 8.45
CA LEU A 243 14.34 16.15 9.27
C LEU A 243 14.50 15.63 10.71
N THR A 244 13.49 14.95 11.25
CA THR A 244 13.47 14.60 12.68
C THR A 244 13.63 13.11 12.98
N LEU A 245 13.18 12.21 12.11
CA LEU A 245 13.35 10.77 12.35
C LEU A 245 14.79 10.30 12.44
N PRO A 246 15.75 10.80 11.64
CA PRO A 246 17.17 10.42 11.80
C PRO A 246 17.76 10.81 13.15
N THR A 247 17.23 11.83 13.81
CA THR A 247 17.70 12.27 15.13
C THR A 247 17.09 11.49 16.30
N ILE A 248 16.01 10.76 16.07
CA ILE A 248 15.37 9.90 17.09
C ILE A 248 16.07 8.55 17.22
N TYR A 249 16.78 8.10 16.19
CA TYR A 249 17.54 6.83 16.20
C TYR A 249 18.91 6.90 16.86
N SER A 250 19.33 8.06 17.34
CA SER A 250 20.64 8.26 17.96
C SER A 250 20.57 8.37 19.50
N VAL A 251 19.56 7.80 20.13
CA VAL A 251 19.46 7.67 21.60
C VAL A 251 19.41 6.22 22.00
#